data_491d09b340c440ca908b1e3767727615
#
_entry.id   491d09b340c440ca908b1e3767727615
#
_cell.length_a   1.000
_cell.length_b   1.000
_cell.length_c   1.000
_cell.angle_alpha   90.00
_cell.angle_beta   90.00
_cell.angle_gamma   90.00
#
_symmetry.space_group_name_H-M   'P 1'
#
loop_
_entity.id
_entity.type
_entity.pdbx_description
1 polymer ?
#
loop_
_entity_poly.entity_id
_entity_poly.type
_entity_poly.pdbx_seq_one_letter_code
_entity_poly.pdbx_strand_id
1 'polypeptide(L)'
;MRQIALLALALLASPAFAADDPNLARARAVLKAQPIIDGHNDWAEQLRGQFGEKWWSVDLMADGRKLPAPLQTDIPRLHAGQVGGQFWSVWVPANITGPAAVKATLEQIDIIRGIVARYPKDFELAATAADMRRIQKTGKVASLMGVEGGSQIDNSLPTLRMFHALGVRYMTLTHVRHNDWADSANEAPRAKPLTAFGEAVVHEMNRIGMIVDISHVSPGTMKAAMAVSKAPVMFSHSSARTLVDHPRNVPDDVLAMLKANGGVAMVNYAPGYVGRARQEWEAARAAERARANAPPYSGLYIGQPERAAAALAAWEKANPMPPVTLSDVADHLDHLAKVAGHDHVGIGSDLDGIDTTPTGLEGVETYPALIAELLRRGWSEDDCKKLAGGNILRVLEAVEKVSAGMQGEVPSPAAP
;
A
#
# COMPACT_ATOMS: atom_id res chain seq x y z
N MET A 1 -57.46 11.47 -17.76
CA MET A 1 -56.22 11.17 -18.50
C MET A 1 -55.14 11.01 -17.49
N ARG A 2 -54.73 9.75 -17.21
CA ARG A 2 -53.66 9.43 -16.26
C ARG A 2 -52.35 9.37 -17.06
N GLN A 3 -51.43 10.28 -16.77
CA GLN A 3 -50.03 10.22 -17.28
C GLN A 3 -49.25 9.16 -16.49
N ILE A 4 -48.84 8.12 -17.15
CA ILE A 4 -47.92 7.10 -16.65
C ILE A 4 -46.50 7.66 -16.88
N ALA A 5 -45.84 8.06 -15.81
CA ALA A 5 -44.40 8.39 -15.86
C ALA A 5 -43.61 7.08 -15.91
N LEU A 6 -42.99 6.78 -17.03
CA LEU A 6 -41.99 5.72 -17.13
C LEU A 6 -40.70 6.22 -16.42
N LEU A 7 -40.40 5.65 -15.26
CA LEU A 7 -39.05 5.75 -14.67
C LEU A 7 -38.13 4.83 -15.49
N ALA A 8 -37.25 5.42 -16.25
CA ALA A 8 -36.14 4.70 -16.85
C ALA A 8 -35.12 4.38 -15.75
N LEU A 9 -35.09 3.11 -15.31
CA LEU A 9 -34.04 2.57 -14.45
C LEU A 9 -32.81 2.42 -15.31
N ALA A 10 -31.86 3.36 -15.21
CA ALA A 10 -30.54 3.19 -15.79
C ALA A 10 -29.79 2.14 -14.98
N LEU A 11 -29.80 0.91 -15.46
CA LEU A 11 -28.89 -0.13 -15.01
C LEU A 11 -27.45 0.34 -15.37
N LEU A 12 -26.73 0.82 -14.38
CA LEU A 12 -25.27 0.96 -14.44
C LEU A 12 -24.72 -0.46 -14.53
N ALA A 13 -24.56 -0.96 -15.76
CA ALA A 13 -23.82 -2.18 -16.00
C ALA A 13 -22.36 -1.88 -15.61
N SER A 14 -21.89 -2.49 -14.49
CA SER A 14 -20.46 -2.68 -14.29
C SER A 14 -19.88 -3.25 -15.58
N PRO A 15 -18.75 -2.76 -16.10
CA PRO A 15 -18.11 -3.38 -17.24
C PRO A 15 -17.61 -4.76 -16.75
N ALA A 16 -18.49 -5.78 -16.87
CA ALA A 16 -18.03 -7.16 -16.83
C ALA A 16 -17.06 -7.27 -18.01
N PHE A 17 -15.76 -7.42 -17.73
CA PHE A 17 -14.78 -7.74 -18.76
C PHE A 17 -15.29 -9.00 -19.44
N ALA A 18 -15.68 -8.89 -20.70
CA ALA A 18 -16.22 -10.01 -21.46
C ALA A 18 -15.15 -11.11 -21.43
N ALA A 19 -15.58 -12.36 -21.25
CA ALA A 19 -14.69 -13.52 -21.21
C ALA A 19 -13.80 -13.64 -22.47
N ASP A 20 -14.12 -12.91 -23.53
CA ASP A 20 -13.46 -12.87 -24.83
C ASP A 20 -12.55 -11.63 -25.04
N ASP A 21 -12.20 -10.87 -23.98
CA ASP A 21 -11.27 -9.73 -24.16
C ASP A 21 -9.85 -10.27 -24.46
N PRO A 22 -9.31 -10.03 -25.67
CA PRO A 22 -7.99 -10.53 -26.07
C PRO A 22 -6.86 -9.95 -25.18
N ASN A 23 -7.04 -8.76 -24.62
CA ASN A 23 -6.05 -8.16 -23.72
C ASN A 23 -6.06 -8.83 -22.36
N LEU A 24 -7.19 -9.36 -21.88
CA LEU A 24 -7.21 -10.14 -20.64
C LEU A 24 -6.43 -11.47 -20.80
N ALA A 25 -6.56 -12.14 -21.94
CA ALA A 25 -5.78 -13.33 -22.23
C ALA A 25 -4.27 -13.02 -22.31
N ARG A 26 -3.89 -11.91 -22.96
CA ARG A 26 -2.51 -11.42 -22.99
C ARG A 26 -1.99 -11.06 -21.60
N ALA A 27 -2.79 -10.35 -20.80
CA ALA A 27 -2.45 -9.99 -19.42
C ALA A 27 -2.15 -11.23 -18.59
N ARG A 28 -2.98 -12.26 -18.69
CA ARG A 28 -2.74 -13.54 -17.99
C ARG A 28 -1.46 -14.24 -18.46
N ALA A 29 -1.10 -14.12 -19.73
CA ALA A 29 0.16 -14.66 -20.26
C ALA A 29 1.37 -13.88 -19.73
N VAL A 30 1.29 -12.55 -19.65
CA VAL A 30 2.28 -11.68 -19.02
C VAL A 30 2.49 -12.09 -17.56
N LEU A 31 1.41 -12.23 -16.79
CA LEU A 31 1.46 -12.57 -15.37
C LEU A 31 1.89 -14.03 -15.11
N LYS A 32 1.69 -14.92 -16.06
CA LYS A 32 2.27 -16.27 -15.99
C LYS A 32 3.80 -16.25 -16.12
N ALA A 33 4.34 -15.31 -16.90
CA ALA A 33 5.78 -15.15 -17.06
C ALA A 33 6.42 -14.34 -15.92
N GLN A 34 5.73 -13.31 -15.45
CA GLN A 34 6.11 -12.48 -14.30
C GLN A 34 4.87 -12.24 -13.43
N PRO A 35 4.67 -13.01 -12.36
CA PRO A 35 3.55 -12.83 -11.45
C PRO A 35 3.58 -11.48 -10.74
N ILE A 36 2.42 -11.04 -10.27
CA ILE A 36 2.30 -9.81 -9.48
C ILE A 36 3.14 -9.93 -8.21
N ILE A 37 3.89 -8.87 -7.92
CA ILE A 37 4.48 -8.60 -6.60
C ILE A 37 3.88 -7.30 -6.13
N ASP A 38 2.98 -7.39 -5.16
CA ASP A 38 2.31 -6.23 -4.59
C ASP A 38 3.11 -5.68 -3.40
N GLY A 39 3.31 -4.36 -3.40
CA GLY A 39 4.11 -3.64 -2.41
C GLY A 39 3.47 -3.48 -1.05
N HIS A 40 2.13 -3.61 -0.94
CA HIS A 40 1.43 -3.33 0.31
C HIS A 40 0.04 -3.96 0.38
N ASN A 41 -0.23 -4.71 1.48
CA ASN A 41 -1.53 -5.29 1.76
C ASN A 41 -1.69 -5.51 3.27
N ASP A 42 -2.82 -5.10 3.85
CA ASP A 42 -3.08 -5.08 5.29
C ASP A 42 -3.89 -6.27 5.81
N TRP A 43 -3.88 -7.38 5.10
CA TRP A 43 -4.63 -8.59 5.46
C TRP A 43 -4.40 -9.03 6.92
N ALA A 44 -3.16 -8.97 7.40
CA ALA A 44 -2.82 -9.37 8.77
C ALA A 44 -3.47 -8.46 9.81
N GLU A 45 -3.53 -7.14 9.57
CA GLU A 45 -4.20 -6.20 10.47
C GLU A 45 -5.71 -6.41 10.48
N GLN A 46 -6.33 -6.66 9.33
CA GLN A 46 -7.75 -6.97 9.27
C GLN A 46 -8.09 -8.23 10.06
N LEU A 47 -7.28 -9.28 9.94
CA LEU A 47 -7.46 -10.50 10.72
C LEU A 47 -7.29 -10.23 12.22
N ARG A 48 -6.28 -9.44 12.59
CA ARG A 48 -6.06 -9.03 13.98
C ARG A 48 -7.21 -8.19 14.52
N GLY A 49 -7.64 -7.20 13.75
CA GLY A 49 -8.71 -6.27 14.12
C GLY A 49 -10.06 -6.97 14.31
N GLN A 50 -10.42 -7.93 13.45
CA GLN A 50 -11.69 -8.63 13.51
C GLN A 50 -11.70 -9.78 14.53
N PHE A 51 -10.59 -10.52 14.68
CA PHE A 51 -10.57 -11.79 15.42
C PHE A 51 -9.60 -11.79 16.61
N GLY A 52 -8.74 -10.77 16.75
CA GLY A 52 -7.73 -10.71 17.80
C GLY A 52 -6.85 -11.95 17.79
N GLU A 53 -6.59 -12.51 18.98
CA GLU A 53 -5.80 -13.73 19.12
C GLU A 53 -6.44 -14.97 18.48
N LYS A 54 -7.72 -14.89 18.07
CA LYS A 54 -8.42 -16.01 17.44
C LYS A 54 -8.30 -16.03 15.92
N TRP A 55 -7.50 -15.19 15.30
CA TRP A 55 -7.32 -15.13 13.85
C TRP A 55 -7.00 -16.50 13.23
N TRP A 56 -6.33 -17.37 13.95
CA TRP A 56 -5.98 -18.74 13.53
C TRP A 56 -7.22 -19.64 13.32
N SER A 57 -8.40 -19.30 13.85
CA SER A 57 -9.64 -20.06 13.63
C SER A 57 -10.31 -19.72 12.28
N VAL A 58 -9.87 -18.65 11.61
CA VAL A 58 -10.41 -18.25 10.31
C VAL A 58 -9.88 -19.17 9.23
N ASP A 59 -10.77 -19.70 8.39
CA ASP A 59 -10.36 -20.43 7.18
C ASP A 59 -10.06 -19.45 6.05
N LEU A 60 -8.78 -19.27 5.75
CA LEU A 60 -8.31 -18.34 4.72
C LEU A 60 -8.44 -18.91 3.28
N MET A 61 -8.87 -20.19 3.15
CA MET A 61 -9.30 -20.77 1.87
C MET A 61 -10.78 -20.46 1.55
N ALA A 62 -11.54 -19.97 2.53
CA ALA A 62 -12.90 -19.51 2.31
C ALA A 62 -12.95 -18.11 1.66
N ASP A 63 -14.08 -17.79 1.04
CA ASP A 63 -14.31 -16.47 0.44
C ASP A 63 -14.34 -15.38 1.54
N GLY A 64 -13.29 -14.58 1.61
CA GLY A 64 -13.11 -13.52 2.60
C GLY A 64 -14.18 -12.43 2.56
N ARG A 65 -14.90 -12.27 1.44
CA ARG A 65 -16.02 -11.34 1.31
C ARG A 65 -17.23 -11.72 2.17
N LYS A 66 -17.29 -12.95 2.69
CA LYS A 66 -18.36 -13.47 3.55
C LYS A 66 -18.09 -13.30 5.04
N LEU A 67 -16.94 -12.76 5.40
CA LEU A 67 -16.62 -12.45 6.80
C LEU A 67 -17.47 -11.29 7.33
N PRO A 68 -17.60 -11.11 8.65
CA PRO A 68 -18.38 -10.02 9.26
C PRO A 68 -17.96 -8.63 8.76
N ALA A 69 -16.65 -8.38 8.59
CA ALA A 69 -16.13 -7.31 7.78
C ALA A 69 -15.47 -7.93 6.55
N PRO A 70 -16.02 -7.72 5.33
CA PRO A 70 -15.54 -8.33 4.11
C PRO A 70 -14.07 -7.96 3.84
N LEU A 71 -13.27 -8.99 3.48
CA LEU A 71 -11.86 -8.80 3.10
C LEU A 71 -11.71 -8.71 1.58
N GLN A 72 -10.69 -7.95 1.18
CA GLN A 72 -10.31 -7.81 -0.23
C GLN A 72 -9.33 -8.91 -0.66
N THR A 73 -8.80 -9.67 0.30
CA THR A 73 -7.83 -10.77 0.11
C THR A 73 -8.34 -12.09 0.69
N ASP A 74 -8.12 -13.18 -0.03
CA ASP A 74 -8.12 -14.57 0.43
C ASP A 74 -7.23 -15.42 -0.48
N ILE A 75 -6.90 -16.65 -0.07
CA ILE A 75 -5.93 -17.49 -0.79
C ILE A 75 -6.40 -17.83 -2.22
N PRO A 76 -7.64 -18.27 -2.46
CA PRO A 76 -8.11 -18.53 -3.82
C PRO A 76 -8.05 -17.32 -4.73
N ARG A 77 -8.36 -16.11 -4.21
CA ARG A 77 -8.32 -14.87 -5.00
C ARG A 77 -6.89 -14.41 -5.27
N LEU A 78 -5.93 -14.62 -4.35
CA LEU A 78 -4.50 -14.40 -4.64
C LEU A 78 -4.03 -15.21 -5.85
N HIS A 79 -4.39 -16.50 -5.91
CA HIS A 79 -4.07 -17.34 -7.07
C HIS A 79 -4.80 -16.90 -8.33
N ALA A 80 -6.08 -16.53 -8.25
CA ALA A 80 -6.86 -16.03 -9.39
C ALA A 80 -6.28 -14.73 -9.96
N GLY A 81 -5.73 -13.86 -9.09
CA GLY A 81 -5.02 -12.62 -9.44
C GLY A 81 -3.59 -12.84 -9.93
N GLN A 82 -3.11 -14.06 -9.95
CA GLN A 82 -1.73 -14.42 -10.32
C GLN A 82 -0.68 -13.67 -9.46
N VAL A 83 -0.97 -13.54 -8.16
CA VAL A 83 -0.02 -12.98 -7.18
C VAL A 83 1.05 -14.01 -6.88
N GLY A 84 2.30 -13.67 -7.16
CA GLY A 84 3.47 -14.51 -6.88
C GLY A 84 4.38 -13.92 -5.80
N GLY A 85 4.07 -12.72 -5.32
CA GLY A 85 4.78 -12.11 -4.20
C GLY A 85 3.94 -11.04 -3.53
N GLN A 86 4.03 -10.94 -2.22
CA GLN A 86 3.31 -9.96 -1.44
C GLN A 86 4.18 -9.42 -0.32
N PHE A 87 4.26 -8.10 -0.21
CA PHE A 87 4.70 -7.44 1.00
C PHE A 87 3.48 -7.25 1.91
N TRP A 88 3.42 -8.03 2.97
CA TRP A 88 2.39 -7.93 3.99
C TRP A 88 2.72 -6.77 4.92
N SER A 89 1.78 -5.86 5.09
CA SER A 89 1.91 -4.75 6.03
C SER A 89 1.94 -5.26 7.47
N VAL A 90 2.83 -4.67 8.27
CA VAL A 90 2.90 -4.77 9.72
C VAL A 90 2.62 -3.37 10.24
N TRP A 91 1.36 -3.02 10.30
CA TRP A 91 0.89 -1.70 10.69
C TRP A 91 0.52 -1.63 12.16
N VAL A 92 0.82 -0.50 12.79
CA VAL A 92 0.39 -0.18 14.15
C VAL A 92 -0.22 1.22 14.18
N PRO A 93 -1.40 1.42 14.79
CA PRO A 93 -2.02 2.73 14.91
C PRO A 93 -1.04 3.78 15.44
N ALA A 94 -0.99 4.96 14.80
CA ALA A 94 0.00 6.01 15.09
C ALA A 94 -0.10 6.63 16.51
N ASN A 95 -1.15 6.31 17.26
CA ASN A 95 -1.30 6.68 18.67
C ASN A 95 -0.69 5.64 19.63
N ILE A 96 -0.27 4.47 19.12
CA ILE A 96 0.47 3.48 19.90
C ILE A 96 1.97 3.72 19.66
N THR A 97 2.70 4.07 20.68
CA THR A 97 4.13 4.43 20.63
C THR A 97 4.91 3.71 21.70
N GLY A 98 6.25 3.83 21.68
CA GLY A 98 7.12 3.24 22.67
C GLY A 98 7.10 1.69 22.65
N PRO A 99 7.36 1.03 23.77
CA PRO A 99 7.39 -0.44 23.87
C PRO A 99 6.09 -1.12 23.44
N ALA A 100 4.95 -0.43 23.56
CA ALA A 100 3.65 -0.95 23.11
C ALA A 100 3.58 -1.10 21.58
N ALA A 101 4.20 -0.17 20.84
CA ALA A 101 4.30 -0.29 19.39
C ALA A 101 5.19 -1.47 18.98
N VAL A 102 6.33 -1.66 19.65
CA VAL A 102 7.22 -2.82 19.43
C VAL A 102 6.47 -4.13 19.66
N LYS A 103 5.70 -4.22 20.77
CA LYS A 103 4.89 -5.41 21.06
C LYS A 103 3.86 -5.68 19.97
N ALA A 104 3.08 -4.67 19.56
CA ALA A 104 2.06 -4.81 18.52
C ALA A 104 2.68 -5.21 17.16
N THR A 105 3.86 -4.69 16.83
CA THR A 105 4.63 -5.09 15.64
C THR A 105 4.98 -6.57 15.67
N LEU A 106 5.49 -7.06 16.81
CA LEU A 106 5.83 -8.48 16.97
C LEU A 106 4.60 -9.38 16.85
N GLU A 107 3.45 -8.96 17.38
CA GLU A 107 2.18 -9.70 17.27
C GLU A 107 1.74 -9.84 15.80
N GLN A 108 1.89 -8.80 14.97
CA GLN A 108 1.54 -8.88 13.55
C GLN A 108 2.57 -9.71 12.75
N ILE A 109 3.86 -9.61 13.07
CA ILE A 109 4.88 -10.47 12.48
C ILE A 109 4.54 -11.95 12.76
N ASP A 110 4.10 -12.27 13.98
CA ASP A 110 3.66 -13.62 14.36
C ASP A 110 2.46 -14.08 13.53
N ILE A 111 1.44 -13.24 13.34
CA ILE A 111 0.28 -13.54 12.49
C ILE A 111 0.72 -13.91 11.07
N ILE A 112 1.55 -13.08 10.42
CA ILE A 112 2.00 -13.32 9.04
C ILE A 112 2.79 -14.63 8.96
N ARG A 113 3.71 -14.86 9.89
CA ARG A 113 4.48 -16.11 9.96
C ARG A 113 3.58 -17.31 10.21
N GLY A 114 2.55 -17.14 11.05
CA GLY A 114 1.55 -18.16 11.35
C GLY A 114 0.70 -18.52 10.12
N ILE A 115 0.27 -17.53 9.32
CA ILE A 115 -0.43 -17.74 8.04
C ILE A 115 0.44 -18.57 7.10
N VAL A 116 1.70 -18.16 6.90
CA VAL A 116 2.63 -18.87 5.99
C VAL A 116 2.87 -20.30 6.47
N ALA A 117 3.03 -20.52 7.77
CA ALA A 117 3.23 -21.87 8.33
C ALA A 117 1.99 -22.75 8.21
N ARG A 118 0.78 -22.16 8.31
CA ARG A 118 -0.49 -22.87 8.22
C ARG A 118 -0.85 -23.30 6.80
N TYR A 119 -0.46 -22.49 5.81
CA TYR A 119 -0.75 -22.74 4.40
C TYR A 119 0.53 -22.92 3.54
N PRO A 120 1.38 -23.93 3.85
CA PRO A 120 2.69 -24.08 3.21
C PRO A 120 2.63 -24.52 1.74
N LYS A 121 1.44 -24.88 1.25
CA LYS A 121 1.22 -25.16 -0.18
C LYS A 121 1.03 -23.87 -0.98
N ASP A 122 0.57 -22.78 -0.32
CA ASP A 122 0.21 -21.53 -0.96
C ASP A 122 1.23 -20.43 -0.69
N PHE A 123 1.92 -20.48 0.45
CA PHE A 123 2.87 -19.46 0.88
C PHE A 123 4.25 -20.02 1.23
N GLU A 124 5.26 -19.17 1.10
CA GLU A 124 6.59 -19.39 1.65
C GLU A 124 7.23 -18.04 1.99
N LEU A 125 7.93 -17.95 3.13
CA LEU A 125 8.66 -16.72 3.48
C LEU A 125 9.84 -16.53 2.54
N ALA A 126 9.99 -15.32 2.01
CA ALA A 126 11.12 -14.89 1.21
C ALA A 126 11.98 -13.91 2.02
N ALA A 127 13.29 -14.05 1.92
CA ALA A 127 14.25 -13.14 2.52
C ALA A 127 15.02 -12.32 1.47
N THR A 128 15.10 -12.83 0.25
CA THR A 128 15.91 -12.30 -0.86
C THR A 128 15.12 -12.28 -2.17
N ALA A 129 15.61 -11.51 -3.15
CA ALA A 129 15.10 -11.55 -4.51
C ALA A 129 15.26 -12.94 -5.15
N ALA A 130 16.32 -13.66 -4.81
CA ALA A 130 16.54 -15.03 -5.23
C ALA A 130 15.47 -15.98 -4.66
N ASP A 131 15.09 -15.82 -3.38
CA ASP A 131 13.97 -16.57 -2.79
C ASP A 131 12.66 -16.25 -3.49
N MET A 132 12.38 -14.97 -3.76
CA MET A 132 11.19 -14.56 -4.50
C MET A 132 11.08 -15.32 -5.82
N ARG A 133 12.14 -15.29 -6.65
CA ARG A 133 12.17 -15.99 -7.94
C ARG A 133 12.03 -17.51 -7.81
N ARG A 134 12.64 -18.10 -6.78
CA ARG A 134 12.56 -19.55 -6.51
C ARG A 134 11.14 -19.94 -6.13
N ILE A 135 10.52 -19.19 -5.21
CA ILE A 135 9.17 -19.47 -4.70
C ILE A 135 8.14 -19.31 -5.81
N GLN A 136 8.20 -18.24 -6.59
CA GLN A 136 7.30 -18.01 -7.73
C GLN A 136 7.28 -19.19 -8.72
N LYS A 137 8.43 -19.82 -8.97
CA LYS A 137 8.52 -21.03 -9.84
C LYS A 137 7.75 -22.22 -9.28
N THR A 138 7.43 -22.25 -8.00
CA THR A 138 6.64 -23.33 -7.37
C THR A 138 5.14 -23.04 -7.40
N GLY A 139 4.72 -21.86 -7.88
CA GLY A 139 3.32 -21.40 -7.89
C GLY A 139 2.82 -20.87 -6.54
N LYS A 140 3.69 -20.74 -5.53
CA LYS A 140 3.36 -20.15 -4.23
C LYS A 140 3.52 -18.64 -4.27
N VAL A 141 2.87 -17.97 -3.30
CA VAL A 141 3.07 -16.56 -3.01
C VAL A 141 4.28 -16.39 -2.09
N ALA A 142 5.33 -15.75 -2.61
CA ALA A 142 6.49 -15.38 -1.83
C ALA A 142 6.12 -14.25 -0.86
N SER A 143 6.20 -14.52 0.44
CA SER A 143 5.73 -13.62 1.49
C SER A 143 6.89 -12.87 2.11
N LEU A 144 6.84 -11.53 2.05
CA LEU A 144 7.73 -10.61 2.74
C LEU A 144 6.91 -9.76 3.70
N MET A 145 7.56 -9.04 4.59
CA MET A 145 6.91 -8.15 5.54
C MET A 145 7.45 -6.73 5.41
N GLY A 146 6.56 -5.75 5.56
CA GLY A 146 6.89 -4.35 5.61
C GLY A 146 6.35 -3.69 6.88
N VAL A 147 7.20 -3.10 7.69
CA VAL A 147 6.78 -2.30 8.85
C VAL A 147 6.28 -0.95 8.36
N GLU A 148 5.03 -0.62 8.65
CA GLU A 148 4.42 0.62 8.22
C GLU A 148 4.40 1.66 9.34
N GLY A 149 5.50 2.38 9.45
CA GLY A 149 5.69 3.48 10.39
C GLY A 149 6.90 3.32 11.30
N GLY A 150 7.87 4.21 11.14
CA GLY A 150 9.14 4.18 11.89
C GLY A 150 9.02 4.39 13.40
N SER A 151 7.87 4.87 13.90
CA SER A 151 7.58 4.91 15.34
C SER A 151 7.60 3.53 15.99
N GLN A 152 7.39 2.47 15.19
CA GLN A 152 7.36 1.08 15.66
C GLN A 152 8.71 0.57 16.15
N ILE A 153 9.83 1.22 15.79
CA ILE A 153 11.15 0.85 16.32
C ILE A 153 11.45 1.43 17.70
N ASP A 154 10.56 2.26 18.26
CA ASP A 154 10.76 2.94 19.55
C ASP A 154 12.14 3.64 19.64
N ASN A 155 12.51 4.37 18.58
CA ASN A 155 13.79 5.07 18.45
C ASN A 155 15.02 4.16 18.67
N SER A 156 14.93 2.88 18.36
CA SER A 156 15.94 1.87 18.64
C SER A 156 16.44 1.17 17.39
N LEU A 157 17.68 1.43 16.97
CA LEU A 157 18.33 0.69 15.88
C LEU A 157 18.49 -0.82 16.17
N PRO A 158 18.75 -1.27 17.41
CA PRO A 158 18.64 -2.70 17.73
C PRO A 158 17.27 -3.29 17.41
N THR A 159 16.16 -2.60 17.73
CA THR A 159 14.80 -3.05 17.39
C THR A 159 14.63 -3.18 15.88
N LEU A 160 15.10 -2.20 15.10
CA LEU A 160 15.10 -2.26 13.63
C LEU A 160 15.81 -3.51 13.11
N ARG A 161 16.99 -3.82 13.66
CA ARG A 161 17.75 -5.03 13.29
C ARG A 161 17.00 -6.32 13.63
N MET A 162 16.32 -6.35 14.77
CA MET A 162 15.53 -7.52 15.16
C MET A 162 14.31 -7.71 14.26
N PHE A 163 13.63 -6.66 13.87
CA PHE A 163 12.55 -6.76 12.88
C PHE A 163 13.06 -7.33 11.54
N HIS A 164 14.22 -6.87 11.07
CA HIS A 164 14.85 -7.45 9.88
C HIS A 164 15.16 -8.95 10.04
N ALA A 165 15.74 -9.34 11.18
CA ALA A 165 16.03 -10.73 11.50
C ALA A 165 14.77 -11.62 11.53
N LEU A 166 13.61 -11.05 11.91
CA LEU A 166 12.31 -11.72 11.92
C LEU A 166 11.67 -11.81 10.52
N GLY A 167 12.24 -11.17 9.49
CA GLY A 167 11.79 -11.29 8.10
C GLY A 167 11.21 -10.00 7.50
N VAL A 168 11.27 -8.86 8.21
CA VAL A 168 10.89 -7.56 7.64
C VAL A 168 11.89 -7.17 6.56
N ARG A 169 11.40 -6.68 5.41
CA ARG A 169 12.25 -6.31 4.27
C ARG A 169 12.09 -4.87 3.82
N TYR A 170 11.09 -4.15 4.30
CA TYR A 170 11.07 -2.69 4.26
C TYR A 170 10.55 -2.08 5.57
N MET A 171 10.83 -0.80 5.77
CA MET A 171 10.15 0.01 6.77
C MET A 171 9.82 1.37 6.18
N THR A 172 8.54 1.77 6.32
CA THR A 172 8.08 3.12 6.01
C THR A 172 8.52 4.07 7.11
N LEU A 173 9.21 5.16 6.77
CA LEU A 173 9.85 6.02 7.76
C LEU A 173 8.86 6.72 8.72
N THR A 174 7.63 6.99 8.26
CA THR A 174 6.51 7.47 9.10
C THR A 174 5.21 6.82 8.65
N HIS A 175 4.14 6.95 9.45
CA HIS A 175 2.76 6.76 8.98
C HIS A 175 2.05 8.12 8.94
N VAL A 176 0.81 8.24 9.43
CA VAL A 176 0.00 9.48 9.37
C VAL A 176 0.45 10.58 10.32
N ARG A 177 1.43 10.34 11.19
CA ARG A 177 1.99 11.32 12.11
C ARG A 177 3.50 11.39 11.98
N HIS A 178 4.05 12.57 12.31
CA HIS A 178 5.48 12.69 12.57
C HIS A 178 5.90 11.70 13.65
N ASN A 179 7.11 11.19 13.52
CA ASN A 179 7.82 10.65 14.66
C ASN A 179 8.97 11.59 15.08
N ASP A 180 9.82 11.19 16.01
CA ASP A 180 10.86 12.07 16.54
C ASP A 180 11.94 12.44 15.49
N TRP A 181 12.03 11.70 14.40
CA TRP A 181 13.15 11.79 13.46
C TRP A 181 12.76 11.91 11.96
N ALA A 182 11.48 11.79 11.62
CA ALA A 182 11.00 11.95 10.24
C ALA A 182 9.62 12.60 10.17
N ASP A 183 9.37 13.39 9.11
CA ASP A 183 8.11 14.07 8.86
C ASP A 183 7.15 13.26 8.03
N SER A 184 5.91 13.14 8.53
CA SER A 184 4.77 12.59 7.79
C SER A 184 4.23 13.59 6.76
N ALA A 185 3.61 13.07 5.69
CA ALA A 185 2.89 13.86 4.70
C ALA A 185 1.61 14.51 5.24
N ASN A 186 1.05 13.99 6.35
CA ASN A 186 -0.26 14.40 6.88
C ASN A 186 -0.18 15.52 7.92
N GLU A 187 1.01 16.00 8.25
CA GLU A 187 1.23 17.05 9.24
C GLU A 187 2.03 18.20 8.65
N ALA A 188 2.03 19.37 9.34
CA ALA A 188 2.76 20.54 8.90
C ALA A 188 4.28 20.29 8.88
N PRO A 189 4.99 20.62 7.79
CA PRO A 189 6.42 20.35 7.67
C PRO A 189 7.26 21.02 8.77
N ARG A 190 8.23 20.30 9.30
CA ARG A 190 9.26 20.85 10.23
C ARG A 190 10.48 21.35 9.46
N ALA A 191 11.30 22.20 10.11
CA ALA A 191 12.52 22.74 9.52
C ALA A 191 13.56 21.67 9.14
N LYS A 192 13.57 20.55 9.86
CA LYS A 192 14.41 19.36 9.58
C LYS A 192 13.50 18.15 9.38
N PRO A 193 13.09 17.87 8.14
CA PRO A 193 12.13 16.79 7.86
C PRO A 193 12.70 15.38 8.13
N LEU A 194 14.03 15.22 8.14
CA LEU A 194 14.76 14.04 8.56
C LEU A 194 15.88 14.50 9.49
N THR A 195 15.92 14.00 10.73
CA THR A 195 16.95 14.34 11.71
C THR A 195 18.24 13.52 11.51
N ALA A 196 19.31 13.82 12.24
CA ALA A 196 20.54 13.01 12.21
C ALA A 196 20.26 11.54 12.63
N PHE A 197 19.35 11.31 13.58
CA PHE A 197 18.92 9.93 13.90
C PHE A 197 18.16 9.30 12.73
N GLY A 198 17.28 10.03 12.06
CA GLY A 198 16.58 9.55 10.85
C GLY A 198 17.56 9.19 9.73
N GLU A 199 18.62 9.97 9.53
CA GLU A 199 19.72 9.63 8.60
C GLU A 199 20.43 8.33 9.02
N ALA A 200 20.69 8.15 10.32
CA ALA A 200 21.27 6.92 10.86
C ALA A 200 20.35 5.70 10.69
N VAL A 201 19.01 5.87 10.80
CA VAL A 201 18.02 4.83 10.48
C VAL A 201 18.14 4.42 9.01
N VAL A 202 18.13 5.38 8.08
CA VAL A 202 18.28 5.11 6.63
C VAL A 202 19.60 4.39 6.34
N HIS A 203 20.69 4.84 6.94
CA HIS A 203 21.99 4.19 6.79
C HIS A 203 21.99 2.76 7.32
N GLU A 204 21.40 2.52 8.50
CA GLU A 204 21.31 1.18 9.08
C GLU A 204 20.42 0.25 8.25
N MET A 205 19.30 0.76 7.70
CA MET A 205 18.46 0.01 6.75
C MET A 205 19.27 -0.44 5.54
N ASN A 206 20.07 0.44 4.94
CA ASN A 206 20.97 0.09 3.82
C ASN A 206 21.98 -0.99 4.26
N ARG A 207 22.59 -0.84 5.45
CA ARG A 207 23.58 -1.77 5.96
C ARG A 207 23.04 -3.18 6.17
N ILE A 208 21.81 -3.31 6.67
CA ILE A 208 21.19 -4.61 6.94
C ILE A 208 20.43 -5.20 5.73
N GLY A 209 20.27 -4.47 4.64
CA GLY A 209 19.53 -4.92 3.46
C GLY A 209 18.02 -4.78 3.58
N MET A 210 17.54 -3.75 4.31
CA MET A 210 16.14 -3.37 4.40
C MET A 210 15.86 -2.21 3.44
N ILE A 211 14.81 -2.33 2.60
CA ILE A 211 14.41 -1.27 1.68
C ILE A 211 13.88 -0.07 2.48
N VAL A 212 14.35 1.12 2.16
CA VAL A 212 13.82 2.37 2.70
C VAL A 212 12.53 2.70 1.96
N ASP A 213 11.39 2.60 2.66
CA ASP A 213 10.10 2.99 2.11
C ASP A 213 9.77 4.43 2.51
N ILE A 214 9.50 5.24 1.49
CA ILE A 214 9.19 6.67 1.62
C ILE A 214 7.74 7.01 1.25
N SER A 215 6.84 6.02 1.25
CA SER A 215 5.40 6.27 1.35
C SER A 215 5.09 7.01 2.66
N HIS A 216 3.98 7.70 2.76
CA HIS A 216 3.53 8.44 3.95
C HIS A 216 4.39 9.63 4.41
N VAL A 217 5.61 9.78 3.93
CA VAL A 217 6.50 10.85 4.41
C VAL A 217 6.28 12.17 3.65
N SER A 218 6.63 13.29 4.28
CA SER A 218 6.55 14.59 3.62
C SER A 218 7.48 14.68 2.40
N PRO A 219 7.21 15.55 1.42
CA PRO A 219 8.11 15.76 0.28
C PRO A 219 9.55 16.13 0.70
N GLY A 220 9.69 16.85 1.82
CA GLY A 220 11.01 17.14 2.40
C GLY A 220 11.72 15.88 2.86
N THR A 221 11.02 14.97 3.55
CA THR A 221 11.58 13.68 3.99
C THR A 221 11.87 12.77 2.80
N MET A 222 11.01 12.73 1.75
CA MET A 222 11.27 11.98 0.51
C MET A 222 12.62 12.35 -0.08
N LYS A 223 12.86 13.66 -0.24
CA LYS A 223 14.12 14.19 -0.81
C LYS A 223 15.33 13.91 0.10
N ALA A 224 15.18 14.16 1.41
CA ALA A 224 16.25 13.93 2.38
C ALA A 224 16.65 12.44 2.46
N ALA A 225 15.67 11.53 2.50
CA ALA A 225 15.94 10.09 2.55
C ALA A 225 16.65 9.60 1.27
N MET A 226 16.23 10.06 0.08
CA MET A 226 16.92 9.72 -1.17
C MET A 226 18.34 10.29 -1.24
N ALA A 227 18.59 11.46 -0.63
CA ALA A 227 19.92 12.08 -0.62
C ALA A 227 20.93 11.30 0.24
N VAL A 228 20.49 10.65 1.31
CA VAL A 228 21.37 9.91 2.23
C VAL A 228 21.38 8.41 1.95
N SER A 229 20.36 7.85 1.28
CA SER A 229 20.31 6.43 0.97
C SER A 229 21.36 6.04 -0.06
N LYS A 230 22.17 5.04 0.26
CA LYS A 230 23.12 4.40 -0.64
C LYS A 230 22.47 3.38 -1.59
N ALA A 231 21.24 2.97 -1.28
CA ALA A 231 20.46 2.00 -2.04
C ALA A 231 19.23 2.65 -2.67
N PRO A 232 18.65 2.05 -3.73
CA PRO A 232 17.36 2.46 -4.23
C PRO A 232 16.29 2.41 -3.14
N VAL A 233 15.41 3.42 -3.13
CA VAL A 233 14.26 3.48 -2.22
C VAL A 233 12.98 3.01 -2.91
N MET A 234 11.90 2.81 -2.15
CA MET A 234 10.59 2.55 -2.73
C MET A 234 9.53 3.49 -2.15
N PHE A 235 8.48 3.68 -2.92
CA PHE A 235 7.17 4.01 -2.41
C PHE A 235 6.34 2.73 -2.45
N SER A 236 6.08 2.13 -1.31
CA SER A 236 5.37 0.85 -1.24
C SER A 236 3.93 0.96 -1.75
N HIS A 237 3.29 2.14 -1.57
CA HIS A 237 1.92 2.45 -2.00
C HIS A 237 1.69 3.97 -2.09
N SER A 238 1.98 4.57 -3.24
CA SER A 238 1.78 6.02 -3.47
C SER A 238 1.52 6.31 -4.93
N SER A 239 0.59 7.24 -5.20
CA SER A 239 0.15 7.61 -6.54
C SER A 239 0.73 8.96 -6.99
N ALA A 240 0.29 9.52 -8.12
CA ALA A 240 0.85 10.74 -8.71
C ALA A 240 0.15 12.00 -8.18
N ARG A 241 0.90 12.94 -7.60
CA ARG A 241 0.35 14.17 -7.01
C ARG A 241 -0.18 15.16 -8.06
N THR A 242 0.39 15.18 -9.23
CA THR A 242 -0.06 16.04 -10.33
C THR A 242 -1.50 15.73 -10.78
N LEU A 243 -1.95 14.48 -10.68
CA LEU A 243 -3.31 14.09 -11.02
C LEU A 243 -4.29 14.38 -9.89
N VAL A 244 -3.91 14.06 -8.67
CA VAL A 244 -4.70 14.35 -7.46
C VAL A 244 -3.78 14.95 -6.41
N ASP A 245 -3.96 16.23 -6.08
CA ASP A 245 -3.14 16.95 -5.10
C ASP A 245 -3.46 16.50 -3.67
N HIS A 246 -3.11 15.27 -3.39
CA HIS A 246 -3.19 14.67 -2.08
C HIS A 246 -1.79 14.55 -1.46
N PRO A 247 -1.56 14.86 -0.18
CA PRO A 247 -0.23 14.82 0.44
C PRO A 247 0.42 13.43 0.41
N ARG A 248 -0.37 12.35 0.31
CA ARG A 248 0.10 10.96 0.17
C ARG A 248 0.68 10.64 -1.21
N ASN A 249 0.38 11.46 -2.22
CA ASN A 249 0.83 11.28 -3.58
C ASN A 249 2.21 11.91 -3.82
N VAL A 250 2.96 11.34 -4.75
CA VAL A 250 4.36 11.71 -5.05
C VAL A 250 4.41 12.90 -6.01
N PRO A 251 5.09 14.01 -5.66
CA PRO A 251 5.33 15.12 -6.59
C PRO A 251 6.25 14.73 -7.76
N ASP A 252 6.09 15.38 -8.92
CA ASP A 252 6.85 15.05 -10.15
C ASP A 252 8.35 15.29 -10.01
N ASP A 253 8.77 16.30 -9.26
CA ASP A 253 10.18 16.55 -8.97
C ASP A 253 10.81 15.44 -8.12
N VAL A 254 10.02 14.84 -7.21
CA VAL A 254 10.42 13.66 -6.43
C VAL A 254 10.48 12.41 -7.30
N LEU A 255 9.53 12.24 -8.24
CA LEU A 255 9.57 11.14 -9.22
C LEU A 255 10.82 11.22 -10.12
N ALA A 256 11.22 12.43 -10.52
CA ALA A 256 12.46 12.62 -11.28
C ALA A 256 13.70 12.23 -10.44
N MET A 257 13.73 12.55 -9.14
CA MET A 257 14.78 12.11 -8.23
C MET A 257 14.77 10.60 -8.03
N LEU A 258 13.58 9.97 -7.92
CA LEU A 258 13.42 8.53 -7.79
C LEU A 258 14.05 7.78 -8.98
N LYS A 259 13.84 8.29 -10.20
CA LYS A 259 14.51 7.77 -11.40
C LYS A 259 16.03 7.75 -11.26
N ALA A 260 16.62 8.85 -10.81
CA ALA A 260 18.06 8.95 -10.60
C ALA A 260 18.56 8.03 -9.47
N ASN A 261 17.75 7.84 -8.41
CA ASN A 261 18.05 6.94 -7.31
C ASN A 261 17.96 5.45 -7.71
N GLY A 262 17.25 5.12 -8.79
CA GLY A 262 16.98 3.74 -9.21
C GLY A 262 15.84 3.06 -8.48
N GLY A 263 15.05 3.81 -7.73
CA GLY A 263 13.93 3.30 -6.93
C GLY A 263 12.67 2.91 -7.72
N VAL A 264 11.57 2.69 -7.01
CA VAL A 264 10.26 2.32 -7.59
C VAL A 264 9.13 3.02 -6.85
N ALA A 265 8.14 3.55 -7.59
CA ALA A 265 6.87 4.03 -7.07
C ALA A 265 5.77 3.00 -7.39
N MET A 266 5.17 2.43 -6.36
CA MET A 266 4.12 1.43 -6.48
C MET A 266 2.76 2.10 -6.23
N VAL A 267 1.88 2.04 -7.24
CA VAL A 267 0.61 2.78 -7.25
C VAL A 267 -0.34 2.30 -6.15
N ASN A 268 -0.92 3.24 -5.40
CA ASN A 268 -1.95 3.00 -4.40
C ASN A 268 -3.34 3.02 -5.03
N TYR A 269 -4.28 2.21 -4.51
CA TYR A 269 -5.66 2.13 -5.01
C TYR A 269 -6.66 2.94 -4.19
N ALA A 270 -6.25 3.59 -3.07
CA ALA A 270 -7.17 4.38 -2.26
C ALA A 270 -7.93 5.41 -3.11
N PRO A 271 -9.28 5.35 -3.17
CA PRO A 271 -10.05 6.17 -4.10
C PRO A 271 -9.85 7.67 -3.93
N GLY A 272 -9.62 8.15 -2.69
CA GLY A 272 -9.31 9.55 -2.42
C GLY A 272 -7.93 10.00 -2.90
N TYR A 273 -7.02 9.06 -3.24
CA TYR A 273 -5.69 9.36 -3.76
C TYR A 273 -5.61 9.30 -5.28
N VAL A 274 -6.57 8.61 -5.93
CA VAL A 274 -6.57 8.44 -7.38
C VAL A 274 -7.73 9.14 -8.10
N GLY A 275 -8.75 9.62 -7.37
CA GLY A 275 -9.87 10.36 -7.92
C GLY A 275 -10.03 11.75 -7.30
N ARG A 276 -9.81 12.84 -8.06
CA ARG A 276 -9.93 14.21 -7.54
C ARG A 276 -11.33 14.51 -6.97
N ALA A 277 -12.39 14.19 -7.70
CA ALA A 277 -13.75 14.42 -7.23
C ALA A 277 -14.06 13.60 -5.96
N ARG A 278 -13.44 12.42 -5.83
CA ARG A 278 -13.55 11.60 -4.63
C ARG A 278 -12.82 12.22 -3.44
N GLN A 279 -11.60 12.72 -3.62
CA GLN A 279 -10.86 13.46 -2.60
C GLN A 279 -11.66 14.66 -2.07
N GLU A 280 -12.23 15.46 -2.97
CA GLU A 280 -13.05 16.63 -2.63
C GLU A 280 -14.30 16.20 -1.85
N TRP A 281 -14.96 15.13 -2.26
CA TRP A 281 -16.11 14.56 -1.57
C TRP A 281 -15.77 14.06 -0.18
N GLU A 282 -14.66 13.35 -0.02
CA GLU A 282 -14.19 12.84 1.29
C GLU A 282 -13.88 14.00 2.25
N ALA A 283 -13.26 15.07 1.76
CA ALA A 283 -13.03 16.29 2.55
C ALA A 283 -14.34 16.97 2.96
N ALA A 284 -15.31 17.08 2.04
CA ALA A 284 -16.64 17.65 2.33
C ALA A 284 -17.42 16.77 3.32
N ARG A 285 -17.37 15.45 3.16
CA ARG A 285 -17.97 14.49 4.09
C ARG A 285 -17.38 14.61 5.51
N ALA A 286 -16.06 14.72 5.59
CA ALA A 286 -15.37 14.91 6.88
C ALA A 286 -15.78 16.23 7.56
N ALA A 287 -15.90 17.32 6.80
CA ALA A 287 -16.38 18.60 7.30
C ALA A 287 -17.83 18.52 7.79
N GLU A 288 -18.73 17.83 7.07
CA GLU A 288 -20.12 17.65 7.50
C GLU A 288 -20.21 16.77 8.75
N ARG A 289 -19.42 15.70 8.83
CA ARG A 289 -19.32 14.88 10.04
C ARG A 289 -18.84 15.68 11.24
N ALA A 290 -17.83 16.54 11.06
CA ALA A 290 -17.34 17.42 12.11
C ALA A 290 -18.41 18.44 12.53
N ARG A 291 -19.16 19.02 11.58
CA ARG A 291 -20.26 19.94 11.84
C ARG A 291 -21.35 19.31 12.73
N ALA A 292 -21.65 18.04 12.52
CA ALA A 292 -22.64 17.30 13.29
C ALA A 292 -22.13 16.89 14.70
N ASN A 293 -20.87 16.47 14.80
CA ASN A 293 -20.31 15.78 15.97
C ASN A 293 -19.12 16.48 16.62
N ALA A 294 -18.72 17.70 16.20
CA ALA A 294 -17.47 18.29 16.67
C ALA A 294 -17.42 18.40 18.21
N PRO A 295 -16.60 17.62 18.89
CA PRO A 295 -16.35 17.76 20.32
C PRO A 295 -15.28 18.85 20.56
N PRO A 296 -15.19 19.40 21.82
CA PRO A 296 -16.12 19.21 22.92
C PRO A 296 -17.18 20.30 22.99
N TYR A 297 -17.06 21.43 22.24
CA TYR A 297 -17.86 22.64 22.44
C TYR A 297 -18.59 23.14 21.19
N SER A 298 -18.44 22.45 20.06
CA SER A 298 -19.10 22.83 18.82
C SER A 298 -19.67 21.58 18.12
N GLY A 299 -20.58 21.80 17.21
CA GLY A 299 -21.34 20.75 16.54
C GLY A 299 -22.81 20.80 16.91
N LEU A 300 -23.67 20.46 15.95
CA LEU A 300 -25.10 20.63 16.10
C LEU A 300 -25.74 19.60 17.05
N TYR A 301 -25.14 18.40 17.17
CA TYR A 301 -25.75 17.27 17.84
C TYR A 301 -24.85 16.64 18.91
N ILE A 302 -24.15 17.47 19.68
CA ILE A 302 -23.31 17.01 20.80
C ILE A 302 -24.15 16.16 21.77
N GLY A 303 -23.67 14.96 22.07
CA GLY A 303 -24.37 14.01 22.94
C GLY A 303 -25.59 13.32 22.30
N GLN A 304 -25.82 13.52 20.99
CA GLN A 304 -26.95 12.96 20.25
C GLN A 304 -26.46 12.17 19.02
N PRO A 305 -25.75 11.03 19.20
CA PRO A 305 -25.07 10.32 18.12
C PRO A 305 -26.00 9.86 16.99
N GLU A 306 -27.23 9.45 17.34
CA GLU A 306 -28.23 9.02 16.34
C GLU A 306 -28.64 10.17 15.41
N ARG A 307 -28.83 11.38 15.95
CA ARG A 307 -29.15 12.57 15.13
C ARG A 307 -27.98 12.98 14.24
N ALA A 308 -26.76 12.90 14.77
CA ALA A 308 -25.57 13.19 14.00
C ALA A 308 -25.39 12.17 12.84
N ALA A 309 -25.60 10.88 13.12
CA ALA A 309 -25.56 9.85 12.08
C ALA A 309 -26.66 10.04 11.03
N ALA A 310 -27.89 10.38 11.44
CA ALA A 310 -28.98 10.65 10.51
C ALA A 310 -28.71 11.88 9.63
N ALA A 311 -28.11 12.94 10.18
CA ALA A 311 -27.73 14.13 9.41
C ALA A 311 -26.66 13.82 8.38
N LEU A 312 -25.62 13.05 8.76
CA LEU A 312 -24.58 12.63 7.82
C LEU A 312 -25.16 11.75 6.71
N ALA A 313 -26.01 10.78 7.03
CA ALA A 313 -26.67 9.93 6.04
C ALA A 313 -27.57 10.72 5.08
N ALA A 314 -28.26 11.77 5.57
CA ALA A 314 -29.03 12.68 4.72
C ALA A 314 -28.13 13.49 3.78
N TRP A 315 -26.98 13.94 4.26
CA TRP A 315 -25.99 14.63 3.43
C TRP A 315 -25.41 13.71 2.35
N GLU A 316 -25.00 12.48 2.71
CA GLU A 316 -24.49 11.49 1.78
C GLU A 316 -25.51 11.13 0.68
N LYS A 317 -26.78 11.02 1.04
CA LYS A 317 -27.86 10.81 0.07
C LYS A 317 -28.02 12.00 -0.91
N ALA A 318 -27.84 13.22 -0.44
CA ALA A 318 -27.92 14.44 -1.26
C ALA A 318 -26.64 14.66 -2.09
N ASN A 319 -25.53 14.10 -1.66
CA ASN A 319 -24.21 14.23 -2.27
C ASN A 319 -23.65 12.82 -2.53
N PRO A 320 -24.09 12.13 -3.59
CA PRO A 320 -23.65 10.78 -3.86
C PRO A 320 -22.14 10.73 -4.08
N MET A 321 -21.52 9.69 -3.52
CA MET A 321 -20.08 9.47 -3.58
C MET A 321 -19.61 9.30 -5.03
N PRO A 322 -18.64 10.12 -5.52
CA PRO A 322 -18.12 9.98 -6.86
C PRO A 322 -17.45 8.63 -7.07
N PRO A 323 -17.71 7.95 -8.20
CA PRO A 323 -17.04 6.69 -8.52
C PRO A 323 -15.57 6.94 -8.84
N VAL A 324 -14.74 5.96 -8.50
CA VAL A 324 -13.36 5.81 -8.94
C VAL A 324 -13.24 4.44 -9.55
N THR A 325 -12.49 4.31 -10.62
CA THR A 325 -12.43 3.10 -11.43
C THR A 325 -10.99 2.62 -11.64
N LEU A 326 -10.84 1.41 -12.13
CA LEU A 326 -9.59 0.86 -12.64
C LEU A 326 -8.88 1.81 -13.62
N SER A 327 -9.67 2.54 -14.46
CA SER A 327 -9.12 3.51 -15.41
C SER A 327 -8.40 4.66 -14.72
N ASP A 328 -8.93 5.16 -13.59
CA ASP A 328 -8.27 6.23 -12.81
C ASP A 328 -6.92 5.76 -12.24
N VAL A 329 -6.84 4.51 -11.78
CA VAL A 329 -5.56 3.91 -11.33
C VAL A 329 -4.58 3.77 -12.50
N ALA A 330 -5.05 3.36 -13.67
CA ALA A 330 -4.23 3.28 -14.88
C ALA A 330 -3.72 4.65 -15.33
N ASP A 331 -4.50 5.74 -15.17
CA ASP A 331 -4.05 7.11 -15.42
C ASP A 331 -2.85 7.49 -14.53
N HIS A 332 -2.89 7.11 -13.25
CA HIS A 332 -1.75 7.31 -12.35
C HIS A 332 -0.52 6.51 -12.79
N LEU A 333 -0.68 5.26 -13.23
CA LEU A 333 0.43 4.46 -13.77
C LEU A 333 1.03 5.07 -15.03
N ASP A 334 0.19 5.56 -15.95
CA ASP A 334 0.64 6.28 -17.15
C ASP A 334 1.47 7.52 -16.77
N HIS A 335 1.00 8.30 -15.79
CA HIS A 335 1.72 9.50 -15.33
C HIS A 335 3.06 9.14 -14.64
N LEU A 336 3.05 8.17 -13.72
CA LEU A 336 4.26 7.70 -13.05
C LEU A 336 5.29 7.20 -14.08
N ALA A 337 4.86 6.41 -15.06
CA ALA A 337 5.72 5.91 -16.13
C ALA A 337 6.22 7.03 -17.05
N LYS A 338 5.39 8.04 -17.34
CA LYS A 338 5.79 9.21 -18.13
C LYS A 338 6.90 10.02 -17.47
N VAL A 339 6.85 10.20 -16.14
CA VAL A 339 7.81 11.05 -15.40
C VAL A 339 9.04 10.25 -14.98
N ALA A 340 8.87 9.12 -14.34
CA ALA A 340 9.96 8.31 -13.81
C ALA A 340 10.50 7.28 -14.83
N GLY A 341 9.68 6.85 -15.79
CA GLY A 341 9.98 5.75 -16.71
C GLY A 341 9.39 4.42 -16.25
N HIS A 342 9.12 3.53 -17.22
CA HIS A 342 8.54 2.20 -16.96
C HIS A 342 9.39 1.30 -16.04
N ASP A 343 10.69 1.59 -15.89
CA ASP A 343 11.59 0.86 -14.99
C ASP A 343 11.40 1.24 -13.50
N HIS A 344 10.54 2.23 -13.19
CA HIS A 344 10.40 2.82 -11.86
C HIS A 344 8.96 2.81 -11.35
N VAL A 345 8.08 1.98 -11.92
CA VAL A 345 6.68 1.85 -11.52
C VAL A 345 6.36 0.45 -11.05
N GLY A 346 5.39 0.33 -10.14
CA GLY A 346 4.93 -0.94 -9.56
C GLY A 346 3.49 -0.85 -9.07
N ILE A 347 3.01 -1.91 -8.44
CA ILE A 347 1.69 -2.01 -7.82
C ILE A 347 1.87 -2.16 -6.31
N GLY A 348 1.26 -1.26 -5.55
CA GLY A 348 1.15 -1.31 -4.09
C GLY A 348 -0.28 -0.99 -3.72
N SER A 349 -1.14 -2.00 -3.81
CA SER A 349 -2.59 -1.82 -3.89
C SER A 349 -3.22 -1.18 -2.66
N ASP A 350 -2.64 -1.41 -1.50
CA ASP A 350 -3.22 -1.01 -0.21
C ASP A 350 -4.55 -1.75 0.09
N LEU A 351 -4.75 -2.92 -0.57
CA LEU A 351 -5.92 -3.76 -0.30
C LEU A 351 -5.92 -4.23 1.15
N ASP A 352 -7.11 -4.32 1.73
CA ASP A 352 -7.37 -4.54 3.15
C ASP A 352 -6.92 -3.38 4.08
N GLY A 353 -6.20 -2.35 3.58
CA GLY A 353 -5.90 -1.09 4.28
C GLY A 353 -6.85 0.05 3.92
N ILE A 354 -7.70 -0.13 2.90
CA ILE A 354 -8.65 0.86 2.39
C ILE A 354 -10.10 0.40 2.55
N ASP A 355 -10.98 1.31 3.00
CA ASP A 355 -12.40 1.01 3.25
C ASP A 355 -13.18 0.73 1.96
N THR A 356 -12.80 1.36 0.86
CA THR A 356 -13.45 1.21 -0.45
C THR A 356 -12.38 1.12 -1.54
N THR A 357 -12.71 0.41 -2.61
CA THR A 357 -11.82 0.17 -3.75
C THR A 357 -12.33 0.85 -5.03
N PRO A 358 -11.45 1.10 -6.01
CA PRO A 358 -11.90 1.48 -7.35
C PRO A 358 -12.73 0.36 -7.99
N THR A 359 -13.78 0.74 -8.73
CA THR A 359 -14.58 -0.23 -9.50
C THR A 359 -13.69 -0.94 -10.53
N GLY A 360 -13.71 -2.27 -10.51
CA GLY A 360 -12.84 -3.14 -11.31
C GLY A 360 -11.54 -3.54 -10.61
N LEU A 361 -11.29 -3.05 -9.38
CA LEU A 361 -10.16 -3.40 -8.53
C LEU A 361 -10.61 -3.75 -7.09
N GLU A 362 -11.70 -4.52 -6.97
CA GLU A 362 -12.35 -4.80 -5.70
C GLU A 362 -11.59 -5.79 -4.80
N GLY A 363 -10.56 -6.44 -5.32
CA GLY A 363 -9.76 -7.40 -4.56
C GLY A 363 -8.58 -7.91 -5.35
N VAL A 364 -7.77 -8.73 -4.70
CA VAL A 364 -6.50 -9.25 -5.25
C VAL A 364 -6.68 -10.07 -6.54
N GLU A 365 -7.87 -10.59 -6.83
CA GLU A 365 -8.17 -11.33 -8.07
C GLU A 365 -8.21 -10.45 -9.32
N THR A 366 -8.24 -9.14 -9.16
CA THR A 366 -8.50 -8.18 -10.26
C THR A 366 -7.23 -7.67 -10.96
N TYR A 367 -6.05 -7.97 -10.48
CA TYR A 367 -4.79 -7.54 -11.11
C TYR A 367 -4.70 -7.83 -12.62
N PRO A 368 -5.15 -9.00 -13.15
CA PRO A 368 -5.13 -9.22 -14.58
C PRO A 368 -5.94 -8.21 -15.38
N ALA A 369 -7.00 -7.63 -14.79
CA ALA A 369 -7.81 -6.60 -15.44
C ALA A 369 -7.04 -5.27 -15.58
N LEU A 370 -6.24 -4.90 -14.56
CA LEU A 370 -5.38 -3.72 -14.63
C LEU A 370 -4.30 -3.87 -15.71
N ILE A 371 -3.66 -5.03 -15.78
CA ILE A 371 -2.66 -5.30 -16.83
C ILE A 371 -3.32 -5.29 -18.22
N ALA A 372 -4.54 -5.81 -18.37
CA ALA A 372 -5.28 -5.77 -19.63
C ALA A 372 -5.60 -4.33 -20.06
N GLU A 373 -5.94 -3.44 -19.12
CA GLU A 373 -6.13 -2.02 -19.37
C GLU A 373 -4.85 -1.34 -19.85
N LEU A 374 -3.72 -1.59 -19.22
CA LEU A 374 -2.44 -1.01 -19.63
C LEU A 374 -2.03 -1.49 -21.04
N LEU A 375 -2.25 -2.76 -21.36
CA LEU A 375 -2.05 -3.30 -22.72
C LEU A 375 -2.96 -2.58 -23.74
N ARG A 376 -4.23 -2.29 -23.40
CA ARG A 376 -5.15 -1.50 -24.25
C ARG A 376 -4.65 -0.07 -24.46
N ARG A 377 -3.99 0.52 -23.46
CA ARG A 377 -3.37 1.86 -23.50
C ARG A 377 -2.04 1.88 -24.27
N GLY A 378 -1.57 0.72 -24.74
CA GLY A 378 -0.37 0.61 -25.55
C GLY A 378 0.92 0.30 -24.79
N TRP A 379 0.83 -0.07 -23.51
CA TRP A 379 2.00 -0.61 -22.80
C TRP A 379 2.48 -1.90 -23.46
N SER A 380 3.79 -2.05 -23.57
CA SER A 380 4.36 -3.31 -24.05
C SER A 380 4.20 -4.41 -22.98
N GLU A 381 4.22 -5.67 -23.42
CA GLU A 381 4.20 -6.81 -22.49
C GLU A 381 5.42 -6.78 -21.54
N ASP A 382 6.56 -6.28 -22.01
CA ASP A 382 7.75 -6.15 -21.19
C ASP A 382 7.61 -5.03 -20.15
N ASP A 383 6.97 -3.90 -20.47
CA ASP A 383 6.67 -2.87 -19.48
C ASP A 383 5.65 -3.37 -18.44
N CYS A 384 4.67 -4.16 -18.87
CA CYS A 384 3.74 -4.81 -17.95
C CYS A 384 4.44 -5.83 -17.03
N LYS A 385 5.43 -6.59 -17.51
CA LYS A 385 6.25 -7.49 -16.66
C LYS A 385 7.10 -6.70 -15.66
N LYS A 386 7.68 -5.57 -16.07
CA LYS A 386 8.41 -4.68 -15.16
C LYS A 386 7.52 -4.18 -14.05
N LEU A 387 6.33 -3.66 -14.40
CA LEU A 387 5.31 -3.20 -13.45
C LEU A 387 4.87 -4.33 -12.51
N ALA A 388 4.56 -5.51 -13.05
CA ALA A 388 4.02 -6.63 -12.28
C ALA A 388 4.95 -7.08 -11.16
N GLY A 389 6.27 -7.00 -11.35
CA GLY A 389 7.22 -7.45 -10.31
C GLY A 389 8.68 -7.24 -10.67
N GLY A 390 9.01 -7.05 -11.95
CA GLY A 390 10.40 -6.91 -12.39
C GLY A 390 11.12 -5.74 -11.71
N ASN A 391 10.45 -4.61 -11.55
CA ASN A 391 11.04 -3.40 -10.97
C ASN A 391 11.31 -3.54 -9.46
N ILE A 392 10.37 -4.07 -8.69
CA ILE A 392 10.61 -4.25 -7.24
C ILE A 392 11.65 -5.33 -6.97
N LEU A 393 11.72 -6.39 -7.80
CA LEU A 393 12.80 -7.37 -7.71
C LEU A 393 14.17 -6.73 -7.96
N ARG A 394 14.28 -5.86 -8.97
CA ARG A 394 15.50 -5.10 -9.25
C ARG A 394 15.90 -4.21 -8.06
N VAL A 395 14.93 -3.53 -7.42
CA VAL A 395 15.20 -2.72 -6.23
C VAL A 395 15.70 -3.59 -5.09
N LEU A 396 15.05 -4.72 -4.81
CA LEU A 396 15.48 -5.65 -3.75
C LEU A 396 16.90 -6.17 -3.99
N GLU A 397 17.22 -6.61 -5.23
CA GLU A 397 18.57 -7.05 -5.61
C GLU A 397 19.63 -5.93 -5.41
N ALA A 398 19.29 -4.69 -5.75
CA ALA A 398 20.18 -3.56 -5.56
C ALA A 398 20.43 -3.23 -4.09
N VAL A 399 19.38 -3.32 -3.24
CA VAL A 399 19.48 -3.16 -1.78
C VAL A 399 20.36 -4.25 -1.17
N GLU A 400 20.16 -5.51 -1.58
CA GLU A 400 21.00 -6.64 -1.15
C GLU A 400 22.47 -6.44 -1.53
N LYS A 401 22.75 -5.95 -2.75
CA LYS A 401 24.10 -5.65 -3.22
C LYS A 401 24.76 -4.54 -2.40
N VAL A 402 24.04 -3.47 -2.09
CA VAL A 402 24.53 -2.38 -1.23
C VAL A 402 24.84 -2.92 0.16
N SER A 403 23.93 -3.66 0.76
CA SER A 403 24.12 -4.29 2.08
C SER A 403 25.35 -5.19 2.11
N ALA A 404 25.56 -6.02 1.09
CA ALA A 404 26.73 -6.88 1.00
C ALA A 404 28.06 -6.06 1.02
N GLY A 405 28.06 -4.88 0.40
CA GLY A 405 29.20 -3.96 0.44
C GLY A 405 29.44 -3.27 1.80
N MET A 406 28.39 -3.24 2.67
CA MET A 406 28.43 -2.56 3.96
C MET A 406 28.63 -3.49 5.17
N GLN A 407 28.79 -4.79 4.98
CA GLN A 407 28.91 -5.76 6.07
C GLN A 407 30.15 -5.57 6.98
N GLY A 408 31.18 -4.86 6.48
CA GLY A 408 32.35 -4.47 7.30
C GLY A 408 32.12 -3.22 8.16
N GLU A 409 31.02 -2.50 7.97
CA GLU A 409 30.71 -1.30 8.77
C GLU A 409 30.19 -1.69 10.14
N VAL A 410 30.65 -0.98 11.19
CA VAL A 410 30.16 -1.15 12.56
C VAL A 410 28.71 -0.65 12.62
N PRO A 411 27.78 -1.39 13.28
CA PRO A 411 26.42 -0.92 13.48
C PRO A 411 26.40 0.46 14.13
N SER A 412 25.57 1.37 13.60
CA SER A 412 25.48 2.73 14.13
C SER A 412 25.14 2.72 15.63
N PRO A 413 25.87 3.45 16.47
CA PRO A 413 25.54 3.66 17.88
C PRO A 413 24.55 4.83 18.07
N ALA A 414 24.02 5.42 16.99
CA ALA A 414 23.20 6.62 17.07
C ALA A 414 22.00 6.43 17.99
N ALA A 415 21.76 7.44 18.81
CA ALA A 415 20.55 7.61 19.60
C ALA A 415 19.80 8.87 19.13
N PRO A 416 18.50 8.98 19.38
CA PRO A 416 17.68 10.14 19.01
C PRO A 416 18.19 11.45 19.58
#